data_f3eed84b15d913170a2138b8603ccbe2
#
_entry.id   f3eed84b15d913170a2138b8603ccbe2
#
_cell.length_a   1.000
_cell.length_b   1.000
_cell.length_c   1.000
_cell.angle_alpha   90.00
_cell.angle_beta   90.00
_cell.angle_gamma   90.00
#
_symmetry.space_group_name_H-M   'P 1'
#
loop_
_entity.id
_entity.type
_entity.pdbx_description
1 polymer ?
#
loop_
_entity_poly.entity_id
_entity_poly.type
_entity_poly.pdbx_seq_one_letter_code
_entity_poly.pdbx_strand_id
1 'polypeptide(L)'
;HYIGATHAPGDYADLYLAQYVYLDGTQAAASSFGETDDNGVWTPVNVSGLDFTGTNSFFLDFKLAQGSGDGPGNDAAGSNNWTNVSNNIAAAQTNSDTCTDDADNNIGNYVTWSSIDKDSNVTVSSGNTVAEQDSTASFKSVLATQVVPSTGSWVWEIKQSGGSPFAGYATTGVASVNVARSIGRSGSDAITFDYQSSSSKIRKFGGGATESDYATGVSMSSGEAFQFAIDSDAEELKLFVNNAQKGTTLDISSLTKPYKIISQLFS
;
A
#
# COMPACT_ATOMS: atom_id res chain seq x y z
N HIS A 1 -1.46 18.74 -26.70
CA HIS A 1 -2.34 17.95 -25.85
C HIS A 1 -1.70 17.76 -24.48
N TYR A 2 -2.49 17.54 -23.45
CA TYR A 2 -2.05 17.29 -22.08
C TYR A 2 -2.68 16.01 -21.58
N ILE A 3 -1.94 15.25 -20.77
CA ILE A 3 -2.44 14.09 -20.02
C ILE A 3 -2.45 14.53 -18.56
N GLY A 4 -3.60 14.40 -17.90
CA GLY A 4 -3.75 14.81 -16.49
C GLY A 4 -3.83 16.33 -16.26
N ALA A 5 -4.07 17.13 -17.28
CA ALA A 5 -4.29 18.56 -17.14
C ALA A 5 -5.25 19.10 -18.21
N THR A 6 -5.86 20.27 -17.95
CA THR A 6 -6.59 21.03 -18.97
C THR A 6 -5.63 21.69 -19.95
N HIS A 7 -6.16 22.27 -21.03
CA HIS A 7 -5.36 22.94 -22.07
C HIS A 7 -4.58 24.17 -21.57
N ALA A 8 -4.89 24.69 -20.41
CA ALA A 8 -4.17 25.78 -19.76
C ALA A 8 -3.46 25.23 -18.49
N PRO A 9 -2.16 25.52 -18.29
CA PRO A 9 -1.46 25.14 -17.06
C PRO A 9 -2.15 25.79 -15.85
N GLY A 10 -2.61 24.98 -14.90
CA GLY A 10 -3.26 25.47 -13.68
C GLY A 10 -4.33 24.52 -13.12
N ASP A 11 -5.01 23.77 -13.98
CA ASP A 11 -6.01 22.79 -13.55
C ASP A 11 -5.44 21.40 -13.82
N TYR A 12 -4.89 20.78 -12.77
CA TYR A 12 -4.29 19.44 -12.81
C TYR A 12 -5.24 18.43 -12.22
N ALA A 13 -5.29 17.23 -12.80
CA ALA A 13 -5.99 16.11 -12.23
C ALA A 13 -5.16 15.51 -11.09
N ASP A 14 -5.81 15.25 -9.96
CA ASP A 14 -5.25 14.46 -8.86
C ASP A 14 -5.65 13.00 -9.09
N LEU A 15 -4.76 12.24 -9.73
CA LEU A 15 -5.00 10.85 -10.12
C LEU A 15 -3.70 10.06 -10.20
N TYR A 16 -3.84 8.74 -10.13
CA TYR A 16 -2.77 7.79 -10.45
C TYR A 16 -2.95 7.29 -11.89
N LEU A 17 -1.85 7.19 -12.62
CA LEU A 17 -1.79 6.64 -13.98
C LEU A 17 -0.80 5.47 -13.99
N ALA A 18 -1.25 4.30 -14.47
CA ALA A 18 -0.39 3.13 -14.62
C ALA A 18 0.02 2.90 -16.08
N GLN A 19 -0.92 3.05 -17.00
CA GLN A 19 -0.68 2.85 -18.43
C GLN A 19 -1.55 3.82 -19.24
N TYR A 20 -0.99 4.34 -20.32
CA TYR A 20 -1.74 5.16 -21.27
C TYR A 20 -1.36 4.75 -22.69
N VAL A 21 -2.32 4.21 -23.42
CA VAL A 21 -2.15 3.76 -24.80
C VAL A 21 -2.91 4.67 -25.76
N TYR A 22 -2.24 5.12 -26.80
CA TYR A 22 -2.87 5.82 -27.93
C TYR A 22 -2.48 5.12 -29.24
N LEU A 23 -3.49 4.68 -29.98
CA LEU A 23 -3.30 4.04 -31.30
C LEU A 23 -3.82 5.00 -32.38
N ASP A 24 -2.90 5.44 -33.25
CA ASP A 24 -3.23 6.32 -34.36
C ASP A 24 -3.64 5.49 -35.58
N GLY A 25 -4.86 5.72 -36.08
CA GLY A 25 -5.41 5.03 -37.25
C GLY A 25 -5.91 3.62 -37.01
N THR A 26 -5.82 3.09 -35.79
CA THR A 26 -6.26 1.73 -35.45
C THR A 26 -7.32 1.76 -34.34
N GLN A 27 -8.44 1.07 -34.56
CA GLN A 27 -9.43 0.83 -33.52
C GLN A 27 -9.16 -0.52 -32.85
N ALA A 28 -8.92 -0.51 -31.54
CA ALA A 28 -8.79 -1.72 -30.73
C ALA A 28 -10.04 -1.94 -29.86
N ALA A 29 -10.39 -3.21 -29.64
CA ALA A 29 -11.48 -3.59 -28.74
C ALA A 29 -11.02 -3.46 -27.27
N ALA A 30 -11.97 -3.32 -26.33
CA ALA A 30 -11.65 -3.28 -24.90
C ALA A 30 -10.87 -4.50 -24.42
N SER A 31 -11.15 -5.69 -24.99
CA SER A 31 -10.40 -6.93 -24.71
C SER A 31 -8.94 -6.93 -25.15
N SER A 32 -8.52 -5.93 -25.93
CA SER A 32 -7.10 -5.72 -26.26
C SER A 32 -6.32 -5.04 -25.11
N PHE A 33 -7.00 -4.51 -24.12
CA PHE A 33 -6.44 -3.75 -23.00
C PHE A 33 -6.64 -4.43 -21.65
N GLY A 34 -7.54 -5.41 -21.58
CA GLY A 34 -7.81 -6.12 -20.34
C GLY A 34 -8.82 -7.25 -20.54
N GLU A 35 -8.87 -8.11 -19.55
CA GLU A 35 -9.77 -9.24 -19.48
C GLU A 35 -10.41 -9.34 -18.09
N THR A 36 -11.45 -10.13 -17.97
CA THR A 36 -12.06 -10.41 -16.67
C THR A 36 -11.51 -11.74 -16.18
N ASP A 37 -10.90 -11.74 -15.01
CA ASP A 37 -10.36 -12.94 -14.37
C ASP A 37 -11.46 -13.89 -13.87
N ASP A 38 -11.06 -15.07 -13.37
CA ASP A 38 -11.97 -16.10 -12.84
C ASP A 38 -12.80 -15.62 -11.62
N ASN A 39 -12.40 -14.53 -10.99
CA ASN A 39 -13.11 -13.91 -9.86
C ASN A 39 -14.07 -12.81 -10.30
N GLY A 40 -14.14 -12.52 -11.60
CA GLY A 40 -14.99 -11.46 -12.14
C GLY A 40 -14.36 -10.06 -12.05
N VAL A 41 -13.08 -9.95 -11.73
CA VAL A 41 -12.33 -8.69 -11.67
C VAL A 41 -11.71 -8.41 -13.03
N TRP A 42 -11.88 -7.19 -13.55
CA TRP A 42 -11.21 -6.76 -14.76
C TRP A 42 -9.73 -6.49 -14.48
N THR A 43 -8.85 -7.16 -15.24
CA THR A 43 -7.39 -7.05 -15.15
C THR A 43 -6.80 -6.58 -16.47
N PRO A 44 -5.82 -5.68 -16.49
CA PRO A 44 -5.13 -5.28 -17.71
C PRO A 44 -4.31 -6.44 -18.29
N VAL A 45 -4.20 -6.46 -19.62
CA VAL A 45 -3.33 -7.41 -20.34
C VAL A 45 -2.09 -6.70 -20.87
N ASN A 46 -1.07 -7.46 -21.23
CA ASN A 46 0.12 -6.93 -21.87
C ASN A 46 -0.22 -6.33 -23.24
N VAL A 47 -0.04 -5.02 -23.38
CA VAL A 47 -0.37 -4.26 -24.60
C VAL A 47 0.79 -4.14 -25.59
N SER A 48 1.95 -4.71 -25.30
CA SER A 48 3.14 -4.60 -26.19
C SER A 48 2.95 -5.23 -27.59
N GLY A 49 1.96 -6.10 -27.73
CA GLY A 49 1.61 -6.71 -29.01
C GLY A 49 0.63 -5.91 -29.87
N LEU A 50 0.17 -4.73 -29.43
CA LEU A 50 -0.70 -3.86 -30.21
C LEU A 50 0.05 -3.21 -31.36
N ASP A 51 -0.70 -2.79 -32.38
CA ASP A 51 -0.13 -2.11 -33.54
C ASP A 51 0.15 -0.64 -33.24
N PHE A 52 1.40 -0.31 -32.92
CA PHE A 52 1.90 1.06 -32.71
C PHE A 52 2.55 1.66 -33.98
N THR A 53 2.29 1.14 -35.17
CA THR A 53 2.89 1.63 -36.42
C THR A 53 2.35 2.98 -36.88
N GLY A 54 1.21 3.43 -36.33
CA GLY A 54 0.66 4.76 -36.59
C GLY A 54 1.62 5.88 -36.16
N THR A 55 1.76 6.93 -36.97
CA THR A 55 2.76 7.99 -36.78
C THR A 55 2.72 8.63 -35.39
N ASN A 56 1.54 8.75 -34.80
CA ASN A 56 1.35 9.37 -33.48
C ASN A 56 1.01 8.33 -32.39
N SER A 57 1.10 7.04 -32.69
CA SER A 57 0.88 5.99 -31.70
C SER A 57 1.95 6.04 -30.62
N PHE A 58 1.55 5.79 -29.35
CA PHE A 58 2.49 5.72 -28.23
C PHE A 58 1.92 4.88 -27.08
N PHE A 59 2.83 4.40 -26.24
CA PHE A 59 2.52 3.69 -24.99
C PHE A 59 3.35 4.27 -23.85
N LEU A 60 2.71 4.92 -22.90
CA LEU A 60 3.34 5.39 -21.68
C LEU A 60 3.10 4.35 -20.57
N ASP A 61 4.13 3.66 -20.16
CA ASP A 61 4.07 2.67 -19.08
C ASP A 61 4.46 3.26 -17.70
N PHE A 62 4.91 4.53 -17.70
CA PHE A 62 5.32 5.29 -16.51
C PHE A 62 6.41 4.63 -15.66
N LYS A 63 7.14 3.63 -16.16
CA LYS A 63 8.16 2.89 -15.40
C LYS A 63 9.43 3.67 -15.14
N LEU A 64 9.77 4.63 -16.02
CA LEU A 64 10.98 5.40 -15.84
C LEU A 64 10.77 6.53 -14.83
N ALA A 65 11.64 6.56 -13.84
CA ALA A 65 11.64 7.63 -12.85
C ALA A 65 12.02 8.99 -13.49
N GLN A 66 11.52 10.08 -12.92
CA GLN A 66 11.91 11.44 -13.27
C GLN A 66 13.44 11.59 -13.16
N GLY A 67 14.07 12.15 -14.23
CA GLY A 67 15.51 12.31 -14.32
C GLY A 67 16.27 11.11 -14.91
N SER A 68 15.57 10.04 -15.27
CA SER A 68 16.11 8.89 -16.01
C SER A 68 15.60 8.94 -17.46
N GLY A 69 16.44 9.23 -18.43
CA GLY A 69 16.03 9.36 -19.84
C GLY A 69 14.88 10.38 -20.01
N ASP A 70 13.83 9.97 -20.71
CA ASP A 70 12.63 10.79 -20.91
C ASP A 70 11.64 10.73 -19.70
N GLY A 71 12.03 10.05 -18.63
CA GLY A 71 11.24 9.93 -17.42
C GLY A 71 9.86 9.26 -17.64
N PRO A 72 8.83 9.67 -16.86
CA PRO A 72 7.48 9.11 -16.99
C PRO A 72 6.83 9.32 -18.36
N GLY A 73 7.35 10.22 -19.18
CA GLY A 73 6.88 10.49 -20.54
C GLY A 73 7.49 9.59 -21.62
N ASN A 74 8.30 8.60 -21.23
CA ASN A 74 8.91 7.67 -22.19
C ASN A 74 7.86 6.86 -22.93
N ASP A 75 7.95 6.84 -24.25
CA ASP A 75 7.15 5.98 -25.10
C ASP A 75 7.79 4.58 -25.13
N ALA A 76 7.18 3.61 -24.45
CA ALA A 76 7.68 2.26 -24.35
C ALA A 76 7.48 1.45 -25.64
N ALA A 77 6.66 1.93 -26.59
CA ALA A 77 6.39 1.27 -27.86
C ALA A 77 7.17 1.89 -29.04
N GLY A 78 7.72 3.11 -28.90
CA GLY A 78 8.34 3.82 -30.02
C GLY A 78 9.21 4.98 -29.57
N SER A 79 9.04 6.11 -30.23
CA SER A 79 9.83 7.34 -30.01
C SER A 79 8.97 8.61 -29.85
N ASN A 80 7.66 8.46 -29.66
CA ASN A 80 6.74 9.57 -29.44
C ASN A 80 6.72 9.97 -27.95
N ASN A 81 7.88 10.34 -27.43
CA ASN A 81 8.05 10.68 -26.02
C ASN A 81 7.30 11.96 -25.65
N TRP A 82 6.79 11.98 -24.43
CA TRP A 82 6.08 13.10 -23.83
C TRP A 82 6.95 13.85 -22.83
N THR A 83 6.92 15.16 -22.92
CA THR A 83 7.68 16.00 -21.99
C THR A 83 6.87 16.24 -20.72
N ASN A 84 7.48 15.99 -19.57
CA ASN A 84 6.90 16.38 -18.29
C ASN A 84 6.89 17.90 -18.16
N VAL A 85 5.72 18.49 -18.17
CA VAL A 85 5.54 19.95 -18.05
C VAL A 85 5.84 20.34 -16.59
N SER A 86 6.80 21.24 -16.42
CA SER A 86 7.19 21.85 -15.14
C SER A 86 8.02 20.96 -14.19
N ASN A 87 8.52 19.81 -14.61
CA ASN A 87 9.33 18.90 -13.78
C ASN A 87 8.69 18.53 -12.41
N ASN A 88 7.37 18.54 -12.32
CA ASN A 88 6.65 18.42 -11.06
C ASN A 88 6.32 16.98 -10.67
N ILE A 89 6.63 15.98 -11.51
CA ILE A 89 6.53 14.58 -11.09
C ILE A 89 7.84 14.23 -10.40
N ALA A 90 7.88 14.35 -9.08
CA ALA A 90 9.03 13.96 -8.29
C ALA A 90 9.14 12.42 -8.23
N ALA A 91 10.34 11.90 -7.96
CA ALA A 91 10.54 10.47 -7.75
C ALA A 91 9.65 9.88 -6.63
N ALA A 92 9.31 10.70 -5.63
CA ALA A 92 8.39 10.34 -4.56
C ALA A 92 6.91 10.19 -5.00
N GLN A 93 6.57 10.62 -6.21
CA GLN A 93 5.23 10.48 -6.78
C GLN A 93 5.11 9.24 -7.69
N THR A 94 6.20 8.53 -7.90
CA THR A 94 6.17 7.23 -8.56
C THR A 94 5.69 6.20 -7.55
N ASN A 95 4.51 5.64 -7.80
CA ASN A 95 4.02 4.52 -7.02
C ASN A 95 4.53 3.22 -7.66
N SER A 96 5.19 2.38 -6.87
CA SER A 96 5.65 1.06 -7.32
C SER A 96 4.53 0.02 -7.33
N ASP A 97 3.40 0.34 -6.72
CA ASP A 97 2.19 -0.45 -6.77
C ASP A 97 1.40 -0.08 -8.01
N THR A 98 1.48 -0.91 -9.01
CA THR A 98 0.65 -0.77 -10.21
C THR A 98 -0.72 -1.42 -9.94
N CYS A 99 -1.77 -0.85 -10.50
CA CYS A 99 -3.09 -1.50 -10.47
C CYS A 99 -3.19 -2.70 -11.43
N THR A 100 -2.06 -3.17 -11.94
CA THR A 100 -1.96 -4.24 -12.93
C THR A 100 -1.23 -5.42 -12.33
N ASP A 101 -1.94 -6.51 -12.06
CA ASP A 101 -1.31 -7.80 -11.82
C ASP A 101 -0.82 -8.35 -13.15
N ASP A 102 0.48 -8.55 -13.27
CA ASP A 102 1.11 -9.22 -14.39
C ASP A 102 1.96 -10.39 -13.85
N ALA A 103 1.40 -11.58 -13.94
CA ALA A 103 2.04 -12.79 -13.44
C ALA A 103 3.37 -13.10 -14.12
N ASP A 104 3.51 -12.72 -15.39
CA ASP A 104 4.70 -13.00 -16.19
C ASP A 104 5.89 -12.11 -15.81
N ASN A 105 5.63 -10.89 -15.32
CA ASN A 105 6.64 -9.94 -14.92
C ASN A 105 6.76 -9.75 -13.40
N ASN A 106 6.07 -10.57 -12.61
CA ASN A 106 6.03 -10.46 -11.14
C ASN A 106 5.61 -9.05 -10.68
N ILE A 107 4.70 -8.44 -11.42
CA ILE A 107 4.07 -7.17 -11.09
C ILE A 107 2.73 -7.52 -10.43
N GLY A 108 2.58 -7.19 -9.16
CA GLY A 108 1.37 -7.45 -8.40
C GLY A 108 0.76 -6.17 -7.86
N ASN A 109 -0.50 -6.26 -7.50
CA ASN A 109 -1.17 -5.23 -6.74
C ASN A 109 -0.73 -5.35 -5.28
N TYR A 110 0.39 -4.71 -4.96
CA TYR A 110 0.96 -4.77 -3.62
C TYR A 110 0.16 -3.92 -2.63
N VAL A 111 0.09 -4.40 -1.42
CA VAL A 111 -0.46 -3.65 -0.30
C VAL A 111 0.44 -2.44 0.01
N THR A 112 -0.15 -1.24 -0.01
CA THR A 112 0.51 0.01 0.36
C THR A 112 -0.33 0.78 1.37
N TRP A 113 0.20 1.87 1.93
CA TRP A 113 -0.56 2.75 2.80
C TRP A 113 -1.51 3.62 1.99
N SER A 114 -2.75 3.74 2.44
CA SER A 114 -3.75 4.57 1.77
C SER A 114 -3.45 6.06 1.96
N SER A 115 -3.39 6.80 0.87
CA SER A 115 -3.26 8.27 0.89
C SER A 115 -4.54 8.98 1.31
N ILE A 116 -5.67 8.29 1.25
CA ILE A 116 -7.01 8.81 1.59
C ILE A 116 -7.54 8.25 2.90
N ASP A 117 -7.23 7.01 3.24
CA ASP A 117 -7.76 6.33 4.44
C ASP A 117 -6.77 6.45 5.61
N LYS A 118 -6.47 7.68 5.98
CA LYS A 118 -5.49 8.05 7.00
C LYS A 118 -5.93 9.28 7.79
N ASP A 119 -5.35 9.48 8.97
CA ASP A 119 -5.47 10.75 9.70
C ASP A 119 -4.75 11.88 8.92
N SER A 120 -5.24 13.09 9.02
CA SER A 120 -4.66 14.27 8.35
C SER A 120 -3.22 14.57 8.78
N ASN A 121 -2.82 14.14 9.96
CA ASN A 121 -1.46 14.29 10.51
C ASN A 121 -0.52 13.14 10.12
N VAL A 122 -0.91 12.25 9.23
CA VAL A 122 -0.05 11.22 8.67
C VAL A 122 0.31 11.58 7.24
N THR A 123 1.59 11.60 6.95
CA THR A 123 2.13 11.73 5.60
C THR A 123 2.50 10.36 5.06
N VAL A 124 2.06 10.08 3.83
CA VAL A 124 2.40 8.86 3.09
C VAL A 124 3.34 9.24 1.96
N SER A 125 4.43 8.51 1.80
CA SER A 125 5.52 8.82 0.85
C SER A 125 6.14 7.56 0.25
N SER A 126 7.16 7.73 -0.61
CA SER A 126 7.92 6.64 -1.23
C SER A 126 7.03 5.62 -1.95
N GLY A 127 6.13 6.10 -2.81
CA GLY A 127 5.16 5.24 -3.49
C GLY A 127 4.15 4.59 -2.55
N ASN A 128 3.75 5.32 -1.52
CA ASN A 128 2.82 4.88 -0.48
C ASN A 128 3.32 3.70 0.39
N THR A 129 4.61 3.40 0.35
CA THR A 129 5.19 2.32 1.17
C THR A 129 5.64 2.79 2.54
N VAL A 130 5.79 4.10 2.75
CA VAL A 130 6.21 4.72 4.01
C VAL A 130 5.09 5.60 4.55
N ALA A 131 4.76 5.44 5.83
CA ALA A 131 3.86 6.31 6.54
C ALA A 131 4.56 6.92 7.75
N GLU A 132 4.48 8.24 7.88
CA GLU A 132 5.10 9.01 8.95
C GLU A 132 4.06 9.93 9.59
N GLN A 133 4.20 10.18 10.88
CA GLN A 133 3.34 11.13 11.58
C GLN A 133 4.05 12.47 11.73
N ASP A 134 3.32 13.54 11.43
CA ASP A 134 3.71 14.90 11.79
C ASP A 134 3.62 15.07 13.31
N SER A 135 4.48 15.88 13.89
CA SER A 135 4.69 16.07 15.33
C SER A 135 3.41 16.42 16.12
N THR A 136 2.64 15.43 16.51
CA THR A 136 1.50 15.57 17.42
C THR A 136 1.54 14.49 18.50
N ALA A 137 1.40 14.87 19.77
CA ALA A 137 1.46 13.97 20.92
C ALA A 137 0.19 13.08 21.06
N SER A 138 -0.19 12.38 19.98
CA SER A 138 -1.32 11.43 19.99
C SER A 138 -1.18 10.43 18.85
N PHE A 139 -1.63 9.19 19.05
CA PHE A 139 -1.63 8.18 18.01
C PHE A 139 -2.52 8.56 16.83
N LYS A 140 -2.01 8.41 15.62
CA LYS A 140 -2.66 8.71 14.35
C LYS A 140 -2.63 7.49 13.46
N SER A 141 -3.76 7.13 12.89
CA SER A 141 -3.92 5.90 12.13
C SER A 141 -3.74 6.11 10.63
N VAL A 142 -3.19 5.09 10.00
CA VAL A 142 -3.20 4.90 8.54
C VAL A 142 -3.64 3.48 8.26
N LEU A 143 -4.44 3.30 7.21
CA LEU A 143 -4.92 2.01 6.76
C LEU A 143 -4.22 1.61 5.46
N ALA A 144 -4.10 0.32 5.23
CA ALA A 144 -3.61 -0.18 3.96
C ALA A 144 -4.65 -0.03 2.85
N THR A 145 -4.18 -0.04 1.60
CA THR A 145 -5.03 0.07 0.40
C THR A 145 -5.89 -1.16 0.18
N GLN A 146 -5.39 -2.33 0.60
CA GLN A 146 -6.11 -3.59 0.47
C GLN A 146 -6.70 -4.05 1.80
N VAL A 147 -7.78 -4.79 1.71
CA VAL A 147 -8.40 -5.47 2.83
C VAL A 147 -7.94 -6.93 2.87
N VAL A 148 -7.88 -7.51 4.05
CA VAL A 148 -7.74 -8.95 4.20
C VAL A 148 -9.12 -9.58 3.96
N PRO A 149 -9.28 -10.45 2.94
CA PRO A 149 -10.57 -11.03 2.61
C PRO A 149 -11.23 -11.77 3.78
N SER A 150 -12.54 -11.94 3.70
CA SER A 150 -13.33 -12.57 4.76
C SER A 150 -13.11 -14.08 4.91
N THR A 151 -12.43 -14.69 3.95
CA THR A 151 -12.14 -16.13 3.90
C THR A 151 -10.69 -16.39 3.49
N GLY A 152 -10.16 -17.58 3.80
CA GLY A 152 -8.81 -18.01 3.45
C GLY A 152 -7.74 -17.55 4.42
N SER A 153 -6.50 -17.95 4.15
CA SER A 153 -5.33 -17.62 4.98
C SER A 153 -4.45 -16.60 4.25
N TRP A 154 -4.07 -15.54 4.96
CA TRP A 154 -3.34 -14.40 4.40
C TRP A 154 -2.15 -14.05 5.25
N VAL A 155 -1.09 -13.50 4.61
CA VAL A 155 0.12 -13.05 5.29
C VAL A 155 0.53 -11.67 4.80
N TRP A 156 1.07 -10.85 5.70
CA TRP A 156 1.70 -9.57 5.35
C TRP A 156 2.82 -9.24 6.32
N GLU A 157 3.65 -8.29 5.92
CA GLU A 157 4.79 -7.84 6.69
C GLU A 157 4.81 -6.32 6.78
N ILE A 158 5.10 -5.79 7.97
CA ILE A 158 5.29 -4.35 8.20
C ILE A 158 6.61 -4.12 8.91
N LYS A 159 7.47 -3.29 8.31
CA LYS A 159 8.71 -2.83 8.92
C LYS A 159 8.48 -1.53 9.66
N GLN A 160 8.99 -1.45 10.86
CA GLN A 160 9.08 -0.20 11.59
C GLN A 160 10.47 0.39 11.36
N SER A 161 10.53 1.56 10.70
CA SER A 161 11.77 2.29 10.43
C SER A 161 11.61 3.73 10.91
N GLY A 162 12.63 4.29 11.55
CA GLY A 162 12.62 5.67 12.04
C GLY A 162 12.30 5.82 13.54
N GLY A 163 12.86 6.85 14.14
CA GLY A 163 12.79 7.13 15.57
C GLY A 163 13.64 6.15 16.40
N SER A 164 13.41 6.12 17.68
CA SER A 164 13.76 4.95 18.49
C SER A 164 12.69 3.91 18.20
N PRO A 165 12.94 2.90 17.34
CA PRO A 165 11.90 2.03 16.81
C PRO A 165 11.20 1.23 17.90
N PHE A 166 11.65 1.40 19.08
CA PHE A 166 11.38 0.52 20.18
C PHE A 166 10.88 1.26 21.42
N ALA A 167 10.36 2.46 21.25
CA ALA A 167 9.82 3.25 22.36
C ALA A 167 8.28 3.33 22.37
N GLY A 168 7.60 2.45 21.62
CA GLY A 168 6.15 2.46 21.55
C GLY A 168 5.56 3.58 20.68
N TYR A 169 6.34 4.06 19.71
CA TYR A 169 5.93 5.13 18.79
C TYR A 169 5.10 4.66 17.59
N ALA A 170 4.94 3.37 17.39
CA ALA A 170 4.01 2.84 16.41
C ALA A 170 3.44 1.50 16.88
N THR A 171 2.16 1.30 16.60
CA THR A 171 1.52 -0.01 16.70
C THR A 171 1.02 -0.45 15.33
N THR A 172 1.01 -1.73 15.05
CA THR A 172 0.51 -2.26 13.78
C THR A 172 -0.25 -3.57 13.99
N GLY A 173 -1.19 -3.87 13.11
CA GLY A 173 -2.01 -5.08 13.20
C GLY A 173 -3.22 -5.04 12.29
N VAL A 174 -4.35 -5.51 12.81
CA VAL A 174 -5.62 -5.63 12.08
C VAL A 174 -6.72 -4.80 12.73
N ALA A 175 -7.69 -4.41 11.94
CA ALA A 175 -8.85 -3.66 12.36
C ALA A 175 -10.12 -4.14 11.65
N SER A 176 -11.27 -3.85 12.24
CA SER A 176 -12.58 -4.03 11.62
C SER A 176 -12.70 -3.21 10.32
N VAL A 177 -13.50 -3.67 9.37
CA VAL A 177 -13.75 -2.97 8.10
C VAL A 177 -14.27 -1.54 8.32
N ASN A 178 -15.03 -1.31 9.38
CA ASN A 178 -15.64 -0.03 9.70
C ASN A 178 -14.78 0.85 10.64
N VAL A 179 -13.50 0.52 10.84
CA VAL A 179 -12.63 1.25 11.75
C VAL A 179 -12.55 2.72 11.38
N ALA A 180 -12.64 3.59 12.38
CA ALA A 180 -12.48 5.03 12.19
C ALA A 180 -11.01 5.38 11.93
N ARG A 181 -10.76 6.38 11.07
CA ARG A 181 -9.40 6.86 10.73
C ARG A 181 -8.62 7.43 11.91
N SER A 182 -9.30 7.84 12.96
CA SER A 182 -8.72 8.44 14.16
C SER A 182 -8.83 7.52 15.38
N ILE A 183 -8.87 6.20 15.16
CA ILE A 183 -8.93 5.25 16.27
C ILE A 183 -7.67 5.37 17.13
N GLY A 184 -7.87 5.49 18.44
CA GLY A 184 -6.78 5.47 19.41
C GLY A 184 -6.22 4.05 19.61
N ARG A 185 -5.04 3.97 20.17
CA ARG A 185 -4.29 2.72 20.42
C ARG A 185 -5.08 1.63 21.17
N SER A 186 -6.06 2.00 21.97
CA SER A 186 -6.89 1.08 22.79
C SER A 186 -8.29 0.86 22.23
N GLY A 187 -8.56 1.23 20.97
CA GLY A 187 -9.89 1.09 20.37
C GLY A 187 -10.33 -0.38 20.28
N SER A 188 -11.63 -0.64 20.44
CA SER A 188 -12.21 -1.98 20.35
C SER A 188 -12.18 -2.55 18.93
N ASP A 189 -12.13 -1.68 17.92
CA ASP A 189 -12.24 -2.04 16.50
C ASP A 189 -10.89 -2.38 15.85
N ALA A 190 -9.84 -2.53 16.65
CA ALA A 190 -8.53 -2.95 16.17
C ALA A 190 -7.80 -3.79 17.21
N ILE A 191 -6.91 -4.65 16.74
CA ILE A 191 -5.91 -5.37 17.54
C ILE A 191 -4.55 -5.03 16.93
N THR A 192 -3.72 -4.33 17.70
CA THR A 192 -2.42 -3.85 17.26
C THR A 192 -1.31 -4.23 18.23
N PHE A 193 -0.09 -4.23 17.75
CA PHE A 193 1.10 -4.64 18.48
C PHE A 193 2.20 -3.60 18.34
N ASP A 194 2.97 -3.41 19.40
CA ASP A 194 4.25 -2.72 19.35
C ASP A 194 5.36 -3.56 19.98
N TYR A 195 6.60 -3.18 19.74
CA TYR A 195 7.75 -3.70 20.42
C TYR A 195 8.30 -2.67 21.41
N GLN A 196 8.48 -3.08 22.66
CA GLN A 196 9.09 -2.26 23.70
C GLN A 196 10.50 -2.76 24.02
N SER A 197 11.52 -2.08 23.49
CA SER A 197 12.93 -2.48 23.63
C SER A 197 13.41 -2.45 25.07
N SER A 198 12.97 -1.47 25.87
CA SER A 198 13.39 -1.30 27.27
C SER A 198 13.01 -2.48 28.17
N SER A 199 12.06 -3.28 27.77
CA SER A 199 11.58 -4.47 28.51
C SER A 199 11.64 -5.76 27.69
N SER A 200 12.14 -5.71 26.44
CA SER A 200 12.19 -6.86 25.52
C SER A 200 10.84 -7.56 25.35
N LYS A 201 9.79 -6.76 25.11
CA LYS A 201 8.42 -7.25 25.05
C LYS A 201 7.71 -6.82 23.78
N ILE A 202 6.80 -7.67 23.32
CA ILE A 202 5.73 -7.26 22.42
C ILE A 202 4.49 -7.03 23.27
N ARG A 203 3.86 -5.86 23.11
CA ARG A 203 2.60 -5.53 23.76
C ARG A 203 1.47 -5.62 22.75
N LYS A 204 0.29 -5.98 23.24
CA LYS A 204 -0.96 -6.00 22.48
C LYS A 204 -1.88 -4.89 22.99
N PHE A 205 -2.57 -4.24 22.07
CA PHE A 205 -3.57 -3.22 22.31
C PHE A 205 -4.87 -3.54 21.58
N GLY A 206 -5.99 -3.10 22.13
CA GLY A 206 -7.29 -3.22 21.48
C GLY A 206 -7.99 -4.55 21.71
N GLY A 207 -9.03 -4.82 20.92
CA GLY A 207 -9.89 -5.97 21.11
C GLY A 207 -10.70 -5.91 22.43
N GLY A 208 -11.01 -4.68 22.90
CA GLY A 208 -11.75 -4.46 24.15
C GLY A 208 -10.89 -4.59 25.44
N ALA A 209 -9.58 -4.84 25.29
CA ALA A 209 -8.63 -4.88 26.40
C ALA A 209 -7.69 -3.68 26.40
N THR A 210 -7.30 -3.24 27.59
CA THR A 210 -6.17 -2.34 27.78
C THR A 210 -4.87 -3.03 27.41
N GLU A 211 -3.79 -2.27 27.30
CA GLU A 211 -2.42 -2.77 27.07
C GLU A 211 -2.12 -4.04 27.87
N SER A 212 -1.57 -5.05 27.21
CA SER A 212 -1.11 -6.29 27.83
C SER A 212 0.19 -6.79 27.21
N ASP A 213 1.03 -7.46 28.02
CA ASP A 213 2.19 -8.17 27.50
C ASP A 213 1.73 -9.35 26.65
N TYR A 214 2.09 -9.34 25.36
CA TYR A 214 1.75 -10.42 24.45
C TYR A 214 2.87 -11.46 24.32
N ALA A 215 4.11 -11.01 24.28
CA ALA A 215 5.29 -11.85 24.31
C ALA A 215 6.44 -11.17 25.06
N THR A 216 7.23 -11.94 25.79
CA THR A 216 8.38 -11.47 26.58
C THR A 216 9.68 -12.14 26.11
N GLY A 217 10.83 -11.54 26.41
CA GLY A 217 12.13 -12.04 25.97
C GLY A 217 12.33 -11.95 24.46
N VAL A 218 11.65 -11.01 23.80
CA VAL A 218 11.76 -10.76 22.37
C VAL A 218 12.88 -9.78 22.12
N SER A 219 13.73 -10.05 21.13
CA SER A 219 14.71 -9.10 20.59
C SER A 219 14.33 -8.75 19.17
N MET A 220 14.28 -7.45 18.87
CA MET A 220 14.10 -6.92 17.52
C MET A 220 15.12 -5.82 17.28
N SER A 221 15.70 -5.81 16.09
CA SER A 221 16.63 -4.78 15.60
C SER A 221 15.93 -3.82 14.65
N SER A 222 16.52 -2.65 14.42
CA SER A 222 16.00 -1.70 13.43
C SER A 222 15.94 -2.36 12.04
N GLY A 223 14.81 -2.20 11.36
CA GLY A 223 14.58 -2.79 10.04
C GLY A 223 14.01 -4.21 10.05
N GLU A 224 13.89 -4.84 11.22
CA GLU A 224 13.13 -6.08 11.33
C GLU A 224 11.62 -5.83 11.26
N ALA A 225 10.90 -6.82 10.79
CA ALA A 225 9.48 -6.71 10.53
C ALA A 225 8.62 -7.47 11.54
N PHE A 226 7.45 -6.95 11.80
CA PHE A 226 6.32 -7.75 12.22
C PHE A 226 5.74 -8.47 11.01
N GLN A 227 5.63 -9.79 11.11
CA GLN A 227 5.01 -10.65 10.12
C GLN A 227 3.70 -11.17 10.71
N PHE A 228 2.63 -11.02 9.99
CA PHE A 228 1.30 -11.44 10.41
C PHE A 228 0.80 -12.57 9.53
N ALA A 229 0.18 -13.57 10.15
CA ALA A 229 -0.59 -14.59 9.46
C ALA A 229 -1.99 -14.63 10.06
N ILE A 230 -3.00 -14.51 9.21
CA ILE A 230 -4.40 -14.55 9.57
C ILE A 230 -5.08 -15.74 8.90
N ASP A 231 -5.90 -16.44 9.63
CA ASP A 231 -6.89 -17.35 9.11
C ASP A 231 -8.26 -16.70 9.26
N SER A 232 -8.79 -16.21 8.15
CA SER A 232 -10.06 -15.48 8.16
C SER A 232 -11.27 -16.40 8.41
N ASP A 233 -11.15 -17.69 8.09
CA ASP A 233 -12.22 -18.66 8.33
C ASP A 233 -12.30 -19.01 9.81
N ALA A 234 -11.16 -19.27 10.44
CA ALA A 234 -11.04 -19.57 11.88
C ALA A 234 -11.07 -18.31 12.76
N GLU A 235 -10.96 -17.10 12.17
CA GLU A 235 -10.85 -15.82 12.89
C GLU A 235 -9.66 -15.77 13.85
N GLU A 236 -8.52 -16.29 13.38
CA GLU A 236 -7.27 -16.39 14.12
C GLU A 236 -6.18 -15.49 13.54
N LEU A 237 -5.39 -14.84 14.40
CA LEU A 237 -4.22 -14.05 14.06
C LEU A 237 -2.99 -14.57 14.78
N LYS A 238 -1.89 -14.73 14.05
CA LYS A 238 -0.56 -15.10 14.54
C LYS A 238 0.44 -14.00 14.20
N LEU A 239 1.32 -13.69 15.14
CA LEU A 239 2.40 -12.73 14.97
C LEU A 239 3.74 -13.45 14.97
N PHE A 240 4.60 -13.08 14.01
CA PHE A 240 5.96 -13.59 13.91
C PHE A 240 6.97 -12.44 13.88
N VAL A 241 8.17 -12.72 14.35
CA VAL A 241 9.36 -11.91 14.20
C VAL A 241 10.48 -12.84 13.80
N ASN A 242 11.18 -12.54 12.70
CA ASN A 242 12.24 -13.40 12.15
C ASN A 242 11.76 -14.84 11.91
N ASN A 243 10.58 -14.99 11.31
CA ASN A 243 9.90 -16.27 11.03
C ASN A 243 9.61 -17.15 12.26
N ALA A 244 9.75 -16.62 13.47
CA ALA A 244 9.40 -17.30 14.70
C ALA A 244 8.14 -16.71 15.31
N GLN A 245 7.11 -17.53 15.54
CA GLN A 245 5.89 -17.09 16.18
C GLN A 245 6.20 -16.51 17.57
N LYS A 246 5.59 -15.37 17.86
CA LYS A 246 5.64 -14.70 19.16
C LYS A 246 4.26 -14.73 19.80
N GLY A 247 4.22 -15.02 21.10
CA GLY A 247 2.97 -15.14 21.83
C GLY A 247 2.12 -16.34 21.38
N THR A 248 0.83 -16.28 21.68
CA THR A 248 -0.17 -17.29 21.33
C THR A 248 -0.98 -16.85 20.11
N THR A 249 -1.63 -17.81 19.44
CA THR A 249 -2.67 -17.48 18.45
C THR A 249 -3.78 -16.68 19.11
N LEU A 250 -4.21 -15.61 18.48
CA LEU A 250 -5.27 -14.73 18.98
C LEU A 250 -6.57 -15.00 18.25
N ASP A 251 -7.65 -15.07 19.01
CA ASP A 251 -9.02 -14.98 18.54
C ASP A 251 -9.31 -13.50 18.20
N ILE A 252 -9.73 -13.25 16.96
CA ILE A 252 -10.09 -11.93 16.43
C ILE A 252 -11.56 -11.84 16.04
N SER A 253 -12.41 -12.77 16.49
CA SER A 253 -13.86 -12.81 16.22
C SER A 253 -14.61 -11.57 16.69
N SER A 254 -13.99 -10.77 17.58
CA SER A 254 -14.52 -9.46 17.99
C SER A 254 -14.43 -8.38 16.93
N LEU A 255 -13.63 -8.59 15.86
CA LEU A 255 -13.49 -7.65 14.76
C LEU A 255 -14.46 -8.01 13.62
N THR A 256 -14.91 -6.99 12.89
CA THR A 256 -15.83 -7.18 11.74
C THR A 256 -15.05 -7.39 10.44
N LYS A 257 -15.34 -8.49 9.75
CA LYS A 257 -14.78 -8.82 8.42
C LYS A 257 -15.38 -7.96 7.31
N PRO A 258 -14.70 -7.79 6.15
CA PRO A 258 -13.28 -8.12 5.92
C PRO A 258 -12.37 -7.25 6.80
N TYR A 259 -11.16 -7.70 7.09
CA TYR A 259 -10.29 -6.95 7.98
C TYR A 259 -9.46 -5.91 7.22
N LYS A 260 -9.09 -4.82 7.90
CA LYS A 260 -8.14 -3.82 7.39
C LYS A 260 -6.79 -3.98 8.10
N ILE A 261 -5.72 -3.81 7.34
CA ILE A 261 -4.37 -3.68 7.91
C ILE A 261 -4.22 -2.23 8.38
N ILE A 262 -3.77 -2.05 9.61
CA ILE A 262 -3.68 -0.73 10.26
C ILE A 262 -2.31 -0.52 10.87
N SER A 263 -1.82 0.72 10.81
CA SER A 263 -0.76 1.20 11.70
C SER A 263 -1.20 2.47 12.41
N GLN A 264 -0.75 2.61 13.65
CA GLN A 264 -1.01 3.79 14.47
C GLN A 264 0.33 4.35 14.89
N LEU A 265 0.61 5.55 14.43
CA LEU A 265 1.89 6.24 14.58
C LEU A 265 1.81 7.25 15.72
N PHE A 266 2.95 7.47 16.38
CA PHE A 266 3.11 8.48 17.43
C PHE A 266 4.48 9.14 17.27
N SER A 267 4.55 10.44 17.31
CA SER A 267 5.80 11.22 17.24
C SER A 267 6.07 11.99 18.52
#